data_c158a6c26e68c80ca393bcfb93fb4a8b
#
_entry.id   c158a6c26e68c80ca393bcfb93fb4a8b
#
_cell.length_a   1.000
_cell.length_b   1.000
_cell.length_c   1.000
_cell.angle_alpha   90.00
_cell.angle_beta   90.00
_cell.angle_gamma   90.00
#
_symmetry.space_group_name_H-M   'P 1'
#
loop_
_entity.id
_entity.type
_entity.pdbx_description
1 polymer ?
#
loop_
_entity_poly.entity_id
_entity_poly.type
_entity_poly.pdbx_seq_one_letter_code
_entity_poly.pdbx_strand_id
1 'polypeptide(L)'
;LVYFLSTELMARADVSFMTHYSFHGAMGMAMLAFSVREGTTTFDVANGRIASTRFSAYIDEIARGEAWGCMDITEPDAGSDMAKLRCKGSQDAFGQWRITGEKVFITSGHGKYHFVVARTEEEQRPDDPFAGLRGLSMFLVKAYDDLPDGGRKRHVRIDRLEEKLGHHGSVTAALSFDGVPAELIGKRGEGFAYMLTLMNNARVGVAFEGIGLAECALRARAIATTC
;
A
#
# COMPACT_ATOMS: atom_id res chain seq x y z
N LEU A 1 -15.04 -12.35 1.37
CA LEU A 1 -16.23 -11.85 2.06
C LEU A 1 -15.97 -11.65 3.56
N VAL A 2 -15.47 -12.65 4.30
CA VAL A 2 -15.22 -12.57 5.75
C VAL A 2 -14.37 -11.37 6.12
N TYR A 3 -13.29 -11.12 5.38
CA TYR A 3 -12.41 -9.97 5.59
C TYR A 3 -13.17 -8.63 5.55
N PHE A 4 -14.03 -8.40 4.55
CA PHE A 4 -14.79 -7.16 4.44
C PHE A 4 -15.87 -7.02 5.52
N LEU A 5 -16.50 -8.11 5.92
CA LEU A 5 -17.44 -8.10 7.07
C LEU A 5 -16.70 -7.76 8.37
N SER A 6 -15.47 -8.26 8.55
CA SER A 6 -14.64 -7.89 9.70
C SER A 6 -14.29 -6.41 9.69
N THR A 7 -13.98 -5.81 8.52
CA THR A 7 -13.71 -4.38 8.42
C THR A 7 -14.91 -3.53 8.80
N GLU A 8 -16.12 -3.91 8.40
CA GLU A 8 -17.36 -3.25 8.83
C GLU A 8 -17.54 -3.28 10.35
N LEU A 9 -17.39 -4.44 10.97
CA LEU A 9 -17.51 -4.56 12.43
C LEU A 9 -16.47 -3.74 13.18
N MET A 10 -15.24 -3.71 12.69
CA MET A 10 -14.18 -2.88 13.26
C MET A 10 -14.46 -1.39 13.11
N ALA A 11 -15.00 -0.96 11.96
CA ALA A 11 -15.37 0.42 11.71
C ALA A 11 -16.44 0.93 12.67
N ARG A 12 -17.34 0.05 13.13
CA ARG A 12 -18.32 0.39 14.17
C ARG A 12 -17.69 0.70 15.51
N ALA A 13 -16.54 0.07 15.81
CA ALA A 13 -15.83 0.30 17.07
C ALA A 13 -14.85 1.47 16.96
N ASP A 14 -13.98 1.49 15.96
CA ASP A 14 -12.99 2.53 15.71
C ASP A 14 -12.49 2.48 14.27
N VAL A 15 -12.68 3.57 13.52
CA VAL A 15 -12.28 3.67 12.10
C VAL A 15 -10.77 3.70 11.90
N SER A 16 -10.03 4.25 12.87
CA SER A 16 -8.57 4.28 12.79
C SER A 16 -7.98 2.88 12.92
N PHE A 17 -8.52 2.09 13.85
CA PHE A 17 -8.14 0.69 14.02
C PHE A 17 -8.52 -0.14 12.78
N MET A 18 -9.74 0.07 12.25
CA MET A 18 -10.19 -0.60 11.02
C MET A 18 -9.25 -0.31 9.86
N THR A 19 -8.87 0.94 9.64
CA THR A 19 -7.94 1.34 8.58
C THR A 19 -6.60 0.61 8.71
N HIS A 20 -6.07 0.51 9.92
CA HIS A 20 -4.82 -0.20 10.19
C HIS A 20 -4.92 -1.69 9.90
N TYR A 21 -5.99 -2.33 10.38
CA TYR A 21 -6.29 -3.74 10.10
C TYR A 21 -6.44 -4.00 8.59
N SER A 22 -7.14 -3.12 7.88
CA SER A 22 -7.36 -3.24 6.43
C SER A 22 -6.05 -3.17 5.65
N PHE A 23 -5.17 -2.22 5.96
CA PHE A 23 -3.86 -2.14 5.31
C PHE A 23 -2.95 -3.30 5.65
N HIS A 24 -2.99 -3.80 6.88
CA HIS A 24 -2.24 -4.98 7.28
C HIS A 24 -2.56 -6.20 6.40
N GLY A 25 -3.81 -6.60 6.32
CA GLY A 25 -4.24 -7.73 5.50
C GLY A 25 -4.08 -7.49 3.99
N ALA A 26 -4.37 -6.27 3.53
CA ALA A 26 -4.30 -5.91 2.12
C ALA A 26 -2.89 -6.04 1.53
N MET A 27 -1.83 -5.78 2.31
CA MET A 27 -0.45 -5.90 1.83
C MET A 27 -0.09 -7.34 1.49
N GLY A 28 -0.41 -8.30 2.36
CA GLY A 28 -0.16 -9.73 2.09
C GLY A 28 -0.98 -10.23 0.91
N MET A 29 -2.26 -9.83 0.82
CA MET A 29 -3.12 -10.17 -0.32
C MET A 29 -2.62 -9.57 -1.63
N ALA A 30 -2.10 -8.33 -1.61
CA ALA A 30 -1.54 -7.69 -2.79
C ALA A 30 -0.26 -8.39 -3.26
N MET A 31 0.64 -8.74 -2.34
CA MET A 31 1.85 -9.52 -2.65
C MET A 31 1.50 -10.84 -3.33
N LEU A 32 0.49 -11.55 -2.82
CA LEU A 32 0.03 -12.79 -3.43
C LEU A 32 -0.57 -12.54 -4.82
N ALA A 33 -1.47 -11.57 -4.96
CA ALA A 33 -2.09 -11.24 -6.25
C ALA A 33 -1.04 -10.84 -7.31
N PHE A 34 -0.04 -10.06 -6.91
CA PHE A 34 1.04 -9.63 -7.78
C PHE A 34 1.92 -10.80 -8.22
N SER A 35 2.31 -11.67 -7.29
CA SER A 35 3.14 -12.83 -7.61
C SER A 35 2.39 -13.87 -8.47
N VAL A 36 1.09 -14.02 -8.30
CA VAL A 36 0.25 -14.83 -9.20
C VAL A 36 0.24 -14.23 -10.61
N ARG A 37 0.03 -12.93 -10.73
CA ARG A 37 0.05 -12.22 -12.03
C ARG A 37 1.43 -12.31 -12.71
N GLU A 38 2.50 -12.28 -11.95
CA GLU A 38 3.88 -12.45 -12.43
C GLU A 38 4.22 -13.90 -12.82
N GLY A 39 3.38 -14.87 -12.44
CA GLY A 39 3.66 -16.31 -12.64
C GLY A 39 4.72 -16.87 -11.68
N THR A 40 4.99 -16.17 -10.55
CA THR A 40 5.99 -16.59 -9.54
C THR A 40 5.37 -17.31 -8.35
N THR A 41 4.07 -17.60 -8.39
CA THR A 41 3.34 -18.38 -7.39
C THR A 41 2.96 -19.76 -7.96
N THR A 42 3.18 -20.79 -7.19
CA THR A 42 2.70 -22.16 -7.47
C THR A 42 1.72 -22.61 -6.39
N PHE A 43 0.74 -23.41 -6.79
CA PHE A 43 -0.31 -23.91 -5.90
C PHE A 43 -0.19 -25.43 -5.73
N ASP A 44 -0.31 -25.89 -4.51
CA ASP A 44 -0.57 -27.28 -4.17
C ASP A 44 -2.10 -27.48 -4.14
N VAL A 45 -2.65 -27.77 -5.32
CA VAL A 45 -4.10 -27.89 -5.51
C VAL A 45 -4.68 -29.02 -4.68
N ALA A 46 -3.94 -30.11 -4.50
CA ALA A 46 -4.40 -31.28 -3.74
C ALA A 46 -4.66 -30.94 -2.26
N ASN A 47 -3.83 -30.05 -1.70
CA ASN A 47 -3.94 -29.64 -0.29
C ASN A 47 -4.55 -28.22 -0.12
N GLY A 48 -4.97 -27.58 -1.20
CA GLY A 48 -5.61 -26.26 -1.17
C GLY A 48 -4.72 -25.14 -0.59
N ARG A 49 -3.40 -25.20 -0.84
CA ARG A 49 -2.43 -24.25 -0.27
C ARG A 49 -1.50 -23.67 -1.34
N ILE A 50 -0.84 -22.57 -1.01
CA ILE A 50 0.26 -21.99 -1.79
C ILE A 50 1.49 -22.87 -1.53
N ALA A 51 2.07 -23.45 -2.61
CA ALA A 51 3.28 -24.24 -2.51
C ALA A 51 4.53 -23.35 -2.44
N SER A 52 4.57 -22.29 -3.26
CA SER A 52 5.66 -21.30 -3.24
C SER A 52 5.19 -19.94 -3.78
N THR A 53 5.81 -18.87 -3.32
CA THR A 53 5.68 -17.50 -3.86
C THR A 53 6.97 -16.73 -3.60
N ARG A 54 7.34 -15.80 -4.49
CA ARG A 54 8.53 -14.94 -4.28
C ARG A 54 8.44 -14.09 -3.02
N PHE A 55 7.25 -13.81 -2.55
CA PHE A 55 7.00 -12.99 -1.36
C PHE A 55 6.74 -13.79 -0.08
N SER A 56 7.05 -15.11 -0.07
CA SER A 56 6.73 -15.98 1.07
C SER A 56 7.16 -15.40 2.41
N ALA A 57 8.44 -15.00 2.53
CA ALA A 57 8.96 -14.45 3.78
C ALA A 57 8.23 -13.17 4.22
N TYR A 58 7.87 -12.29 3.30
CA TYR A 58 7.16 -11.04 3.60
C TYR A 58 5.71 -11.30 4.01
N ILE A 59 5.04 -12.22 3.31
CA ILE A 59 3.67 -12.64 3.64
C ILE A 59 3.64 -13.31 5.01
N ASP A 60 4.63 -14.14 5.34
CA ASP A 60 4.74 -14.81 6.63
C ASP A 60 4.92 -13.81 7.79
N GLU A 61 5.77 -12.79 7.63
CA GLU A 61 5.90 -11.70 8.62
C GLU A 61 4.58 -10.95 8.82
N ILE A 62 3.88 -10.63 7.71
CA ILE A 62 2.57 -9.96 7.77
C ILE A 62 1.54 -10.86 8.46
N ALA A 63 1.48 -12.14 8.12
CA ALA A 63 0.53 -13.08 8.70
C ALA A 63 0.72 -13.28 10.21
N ARG A 64 1.97 -13.20 10.69
CA ARG A 64 2.30 -13.24 12.13
C ARG A 64 2.06 -11.91 12.85
N GLY A 65 1.70 -10.83 12.15
CA GLY A 65 1.53 -9.51 12.74
C GLY A 65 2.84 -8.79 13.08
N GLU A 66 3.97 -9.25 12.55
CA GLU A 66 5.30 -8.68 12.79
C GLU A 66 5.59 -7.49 11.87
N ALA A 67 4.93 -7.44 10.73
CA ALA A 67 5.08 -6.38 9.75
C ALA A 67 3.76 -6.01 9.10
N TRP A 68 3.67 -4.79 8.62
CA TRP A 68 2.61 -4.29 7.73
C TRP A 68 3.21 -3.29 6.77
N GLY A 69 2.37 -2.65 5.96
CA GLY A 69 2.89 -1.68 5.01
C GLY A 69 1.83 -0.77 4.44
N CYS A 70 2.18 -0.14 3.35
CA CYS A 70 1.41 0.91 2.72
C CYS A 70 1.56 0.91 1.20
N MET A 71 0.78 1.77 0.55
CA MET A 71 0.92 2.08 -0.86
C MET A 71 1.21 3.56 -1.06
N ASP A 72 2.34 3.86 -1.67
CA ASP A 72 2.89 5.20 -1.80
C ASP A 72 2.67 5.72 -3.22
N ILE A 73 1.63 6.54 -3.39
CA ILE A 73 1.25 7.10 -4.69
C ILE A 73 1.45 8.61 -4.71
N THR A 74 0.71 9.31 -3.87
CA THR A 74 0.56 10.77 -3.89
C THR A 74 1.88 11.50 -3.61
N GLU A 75 2.13 12.55 -4.39
CA GLU A 75 3.26 13.47 -4.24
C GLU A 75 2.74 14.89 -3.98
N PRO A 76 3.58 15.84 -3.50
CA PRO A 76 3.14 17.20 -3.23
C PRO A 76 2.42 17.88 -4.40
N ASP A 77 2.90 17.64 -5.63
CA ASP A 77 2.36 18.25 -6.86
C ASP A 77 1.52 17.30 -7.71
N ALA A 78 1.29 16.06 -7.26
CA ALA A 78 0.61 15.02 -8.04
C ALA A 78 -0.25 14.11 -7.15
N GLY A 79 -1.54 14.38 -7.12
CA GLY A 79 -2.55 13.55 -6.44
C GLY A 79 -3.42 12.83 -7.47
N SER A 80 -4.57 13.43 -7.85
CA SER A 80 -5.48 12.85 -8.83
C SER A 80 -4.86 12.74 -10.23
N ASP A 81 -3.98 13.67 -10.60
CA ASP A 81 -3.22 13.62 -11.84
C ASP A 81 -1.92 12.83 -11.64
N MET A 82 -2.04 11.52 -11.69
CA MET A 82 -0.92 10.60 -11.51
C MET A 82 0.11 10.68 -12.66
N ALA A 83 -0.26 11.20 -13.82
CA ALA A 83 0.67 11.39 -14.92
C ALA A 83 1.82 12.35 -14.54
N LYS A 84 1.60 13.21 -13.53
CA LYS A 84 2.60 14.17 -13.02
C LYS A 84 3.51 13.63 -11.92
N LEU A 85 3.39 12.37 -11.54
CA LEU A 85 4.29 11.75 -10.56
C LEU A 85 5.75 11.86 -11.00
N ARG A 86 6.62 12.31 -10.10
CA ARG A 86 8.04 12.60 -10.34
C ARG A 86 9.00 11.71 -9.57
N CYS A 87 8.54 11.01 -8.52
CA CYS A 87 9.36 10.04 -7.80
C CYS A 87 9.96 9.06 -8.80
N LYS A 88 11.29 8.88 -8.77
CA LYS A 88 12.02 8.12 -9.79
C LYS A 88 12.42 6.74 -9.31
N GLY A 89 12.26 5.74 -10.18
CA GLY A 89 12.89 4.45 -10.10
C GLY A 89 14.02 4.35 -11.13
N SER A 90 15.25 4.20 -10.70
CA SER A 90 16.42 4.06 -11.58
C SER A 90 17.27 2.87 -11.16
N GLN A 91 18.03 2.31 -12.10
CA GLN A 91 19.00 1.27 -11.77
C GLN A 91 20.37 1.88 -11.48
N ASP A 92 21.03 1.38 -10.43
CA ASP A 92 22.41 1.72 -10.14
C ASP A 92 23.40 0.96 -11.07
N ALA A 93 24.70 1.17 -10.87
CA ALA A 93 25.75 0.55 -11.68
C ALA A 93 25.76 -1.00 -11.64
N PHE A 94 25.07 -1.59 -10.65
CA PHE A 94 24.95 -3.04 -10.48
C PHE A 94 23.59 -3.58 -10.97
N GLY A 95 22.75 -2.72 -11.57
CA GLY A 95 21.42 -3.09 -12.06
C GLY A 95 20.37 -3.17 -10.95
N GLN A 96 20.68 -2.76 -9.71
CA GLN A 96 19.71 -2.75 -8.61
C GLN A 96 18.83 -1.50 -8.69
N TRP A 97 17.52 -1.70 -8.53
CA TRP A 97 16.57 -0.60 -8.51
C TRP A 97 16.71 0.26 -7.26
N ARG A 98 16.63 1.56 -7.46
CA ARG A 98 16.69 2.60 -6.43
C ARG A 98 15.54 3.57 -6.61
N ILE A 99 14.89 3.93 -5.48
CA ILE A 99 13.80 4.91 -5.47
C ILE A 99 14.32 6.21 -4.87
N THR A 100 14.01 7.33 -5.55
CA THR A 100 14.34 8.68 -5.10
C THR A 100 13.15 9.61 -5.33
N GLY A 101 12.74 10.36 -4.32
CA GLY A 101 11.63 11.31 -4.35
C GLY A 101 10.87 11.39 -3.05
N GLU A 102 9.70 12.00 -3.09
CA GLU A 102 8.85 12.25 -1.94
C GLU A 102 7.45 11.69 -2.15
N LYS A 103 6.81 11.25 -1.07
CA LYS A 103 5.40 10.83 -1.04
C LYS A 103 4.71 11.47 0.14
N VAL A 104 3.44 11.88 -0.04
CA VAL A 104 2.65 12.53 1.01
C VAL A 104 1.31 11.84 1.19
N PHE A 105 0.72 12.02 2.35
CA PHE A 105 -0.57 11.43 2.73
C PHE A 105 -0.58 9.91 2.71
N ILE A 106 0.52 9.28 3.10
CA ILE A 106 0.67 7.83 3.04
C ILE A 106 0.11 7.20 4.32
N THR A 107 -1.04 6.56 4.19
CA THR A 107 -1.67 5.77 5.25
C THR A 107 -0.77 4.60 5.60
N SER A 108 -0.53 4.40 6.91
CA SER A 108 0.41 3.39 7.41
C SER A 108 1.86 3.55 6.95
N GLY A 109 2.29 4.77 6.57
CA GLY A 109 3.64 5.07 6.07
C GLY A 109 4.79 4.79 7.04
N HIS A 110 4.50 4.36 8.27
CA HIS A 110 5.47 3.87 9.23
C HIS A 110 5.75 2.36 9.10
N GLY A 111 5.01 1.66 8.23
CA GLY A 111 5.12 0.23 8.00
C GLY A 111 6.49 -0.21 7.46
N LYS A 112 6.68 -1.52 7.32
CA LYS A 112 7.93 -2.13 6.86
C LYS A 112 7.98 -2.25 5.34
N TYR A 113 6.84 -2.56 4.71
CA TYR A 113 6.73 -2.83 3.28
C TYR A 113 5.93 -1.75 2.57
N HIS A 114 6.52 -1.14 1.56
CA HIS A 114 5.92 -0.06 0.78
C HIS A 114 5.78 -0.49 -0.67
N PHE A 115 4.57 -0.44 -1.21
CA PHE A 115 4.35 -0.48 -2.64
C PHE A 115 4.43 0.95 -3.19
N VAL A 116 5.52 1.26 -3.86
CA VAL A 116 5.83 2.60 -4.35
C VAL A 116 5.58 2.68 -5.85
N VAL A 117 4.75 3.63 -6.27
CA VAL A 117 4.62 3.99 -7.69
C VAL A 117 5.67 5.04 -8.02
N ALA A 118 6.58 4.70 -8.94
CA ALA A 118 7.65 5.60 -9.35
C ALA A 118 7.83 5.60 -10.88
N ARG A 119 8.35 6.70 -11.40
CA ARG A 119 8.61 6.88 -12.82
C ARG A 119 9.90 6.19 -13.23
N THR A 120 9.81 5.33 -14.22
CA THR A 120 10.97 4.66 -14.84
C THR A 120 11.19 5.05 -16.29
N GLU A 121 10.18 5.66 -16.93
CA GLU A 121 10.23 6.09 -18.32
C GLU A 121 9.86 7.57 -18.42
N GLU A 122 10.57 8.30 -19.27
CA GLU A 122 10.15 9.65 -19.66
C GLU A 122 8.92 9.56 -20.58
N GLU A 123 8.11 10.62 -20.60
CA GLU A 123 6.96 10.71 -21.48
C GLU A 123 7.42 10.82 -22.93
N GLN A 124 7.16 9.79 -23.75
CA GLN A 124 7.64 9.73 -25.13
C GLN A 124 6.59 10.15 -26.16
N ARG A 125 5.33 10.37 -25.76
CA ARG A 125 4.22 10.67 -26.68
C ARG A 125 3.30 11.74 -26.08
N PRO A 126 3.60 13.02 -26.29
CA PRO A 126 2.80 14.11 -25.73
C PRO A 126 1.33 14.10 -26.19
N ASP A 127 1.03 13.48 -27.33
CA ASP A 127 -0.34 13.38 -27.87
C ASP A 127 -1.16 12.21 -27.30
N ASP A 128 -0.55 11.31 -26.51
CA ASP A 128 -1.25 10.22 -25.85
C ASP A 128 -1.62 10.64 -24.41
N PRO A 129 -2.93 10.81 -24.09
CA PRO A 129 -3.35 11.22 -22.74
C PRO A 129 -2.96 10.24 -21.64
N PHE A 130 -2.58 9.01 -22.00
CA PHE A 130 -2.10 7.99 -21.06
C PHE A 130 -0.57 7.81 -21.05
N ALA A 131 0.18 8.57 -21.85
CA ALA A 131 1.63 8.41 -21.95
C ALA A 131 2.31 8.57 -20.58
N GLY A 132 1.92 9.57 -19.82
CA GLY A 132 2.45 9.82 -18.48
C GLY A 132 2.19 8.67 -17.49
N LEU A 133 1.09 7.93 -17.64
CA LEU A 133 0.76 6.77 -16.80
C LEU A 133 1.57 5.52 -17.20
N ARG A 134 1.89 5.35 -18.47
CA ARG A 134 2.71 4.23 -18.98
C ARG A 134 4.17 4.33 -18.56
N GLY A 135 4.63 5.50 -18.14
CA GLY A 135 5.97 5.69 -17.59
C GLY A 135 6.10 5.26 -16.13
N LEU A 136 5.01 4.85 -15.50
CA LEU A 136 4.98 4.48 -14.08
C LEU A 136 5.20 2.98 -13.88
N SER A 137 6.05 2.63 -12.93
CA SER A 137 6.32 1.25 -12.50
C SER A 137 5.98 1.10 -11.02
N MET A 138 5.71 -0.14 -10.60
CA MET A 138 5.44 -0.48 -9.21
C MET A 138 6.68 -1.13 -8.60
N PHE A 139 7.02 -0.73 -7.38
CA PHE A 139 8.14 -1.26 -6.63
C PHE A 139 7.71 -1.70 -5.24
N LEU A 140 8.32 -2.79 -4.76
CA LEU A 140 8.33 -3.13 -3.35
C LEU A 140 9.60 -2.57 -2.72
N VAL A 141 9.43 -1.75 -1.67
CA VAL A 141 10.51 -1.16 -0.89
C VAL A 141 10.40 -1.65 0.54
N LYS A 142 11.52 -2.07 1.12
CA LYS A 142 11.65 -2.36 2.55
C LYS A 142 12.09 -1.08 3.26
N ALA A 143 11.19 -0.50 4.06
CA ALA A 143 11.43 0.80 4.69
C ALA A 143 12.46 0.77 5.81
N TYR A 144 12.66 -0.40 6.43
CA TYR A 144 13.67 -0.60 7.47
C TYR A 144 14.07 -2.07 7.58
N ASP A 145 15.27 -2.30 8.10
CA ASP A 145 15.72 -3.60 8.58
C ASP A 145 15.60 -3.65 10.11
N ASP A 146 15.15 -4.79 10.63
CA ASP A 146 15.22 -5.07 12.05
C ASP A 146 16.65 -5.49 12.40
N LEU A 147 17.20 -4.93 13.47
CA LEU A 147 18.54 -5.22 13.94
C LEU A 147 18.52 -6.27 15.05
N PRO A 148 19.61 -7.04 15.26
CA PRO A 148 19.69 -8.06 16.28
C PRO A 148 19.50 -7.54 17.72
N ASP A 149 19.76 -6.26 17.95
CA ASP A 149 19.60 -5.57 19.25
C ASP A 149 18.16 -5.07 19.49
N GLY A 150 17.22 -5.38 18.56
CA GLY A 150 15.83 -4.92 18.59
C GLY A 150 15.63 -3.52 18.02
N GLY A 151 16.70 -2.84 17.58
CA GLY A 151 16.62 -1.58 16.88
C GLY A 151 16.16 -1.72 15.43
N ARG A 152 16.05 -0.60 14.72
CA ARG A 152 15.70 -0.55 13.30
C ARG A 152 16.63 0.38 12.52
N LYS A 153 17.16 -0.13 11.43
CA LYS A 153 17.87 0.70 10.44
C LYS A 153 16.88 1.14 9.37
N ARG A 154 16.48 2.41 9.37
CA ARG A 154 15.54 2.94 8.38
C ARG A 154 16.25 3.30 7.07
N HIS A 155 15.57 2.96 5.97
CA HIS A 155 15.93 3.32 4.60
C HIS A 155 14.99 4.40 4.05
N VAL A 156 13.72 4.39 4.47
CA VAL A 156 12.71 5.40 4.12
C VAL A 156 12.58 6.36 5.29
N ARG A 157 12.74 7.65 5.05
CA ARG A 157 12.61 8.68 6.08
C ARG A 157 11.14 9.07 6.22
N ILE A 158 10.67 9.18 7.46
CA ILE A 158 9.38 9.79 7.80
C ILE A 158 9.67 11.26 8.10
N ASP A 159 9.15 12.17 7.26
CA ASP A 159 9.41 13.60 7.39
C ASP A 159 8.45 14.24 8.39
N ARG A 160 7.18 13.85 8.35
CA ARG A 160 6.15 14.31 9.29
C ARG A 160 4.97 13.35 9.31
N LEU A 161 4.16 13.48 10.36
CA LEU A 161 2.82 12.91 10.43
C LEU A 161 1.81 13.99 10.05
N GLU A 162 0.79 13.60 9.30
CA GLU A 162 -0.25 14.53 8.86
C GLU A 162 -1.35 14.66 9.93
N GLU A 163 -1.75 15.90 10.22
CA GLU A 163 -3.00 16.17 10.95
C GLU A 163 -4.20 15.92 10.05
N LYS A 164 -5.25 15.32 10.61
CA LYS A 164 -6.46 14.93 9.87
C LYS A 164 -7.72 15.34 10.61
N LEU A 165 -8.83 15.47 9.89
CA LEU A 165 -10.15 15.71 10.48
C LEU A 165 -10.71 14.49 11.23
N GLY A 166 -10.27 13.29 10.86
CA GLY A 166 -10.63 12.02 11.48
C GLY A 166 -9.50 11.02 11.35
N HIS A 167 -9.72 9.75 11.70
CA HIS A 167 -8.71 8.70 11.69
C HIS A 167 -7.45 9.06 12.49
N HIS A 168 -7.60 9.75 13.61
CA HIS A 168 -6.46 10.26 14.39
C HIS A 168 -5.54 9.16 14.90
N GLY A 169 -6.06 7.97 15.21
CA GLY A 169 -5.29 6.81 15.63
C GLY A 169 -4.60 6.04 14.48
N SER A 170 -4.87 6.42 13.21
CA SER A 170 -4.20 5.82 12.04
C SER A 170 -3.12 6.75 11.53
N VAL A 171 -1.89 6.27 11.44
CA VAL A 171 -0.75 7.04 10.93
C VAL A 171 -0.95 7.37 9.46
N THR A 172 -0.80 8.64 9.11
CA THR A 172 -0.66 9.14 7.75
C THR A 172 0.60 10.00 7.70
N ALA A 173 1.53 9.69 6.81
CA ALA A 173 2.87 10.26 6.81
C ALA A 173 3.26 10.90 5.48
N ALA A 174 4.17 11.87 5.55
CA ALA A 174 5.02 12.29 4.44
C ALA A 174 6.34 11.54 4.52
N LEU A 175 6.82 11.07 3.38
CA LEU A 175 7.97 10.17 3.26
C LEU A 175 8.97 10.70 2.24
N SER A 176 10.27 10.51 2.52
CA SER A 176 11.36 10.76 1.57
C SER A 176 12.16 9.48 1.31
N PHE A 177 12.50 9.31 0.04
CA PHE A 177 13.32 8.23 -0.50
C PHE A 177 14.59 8.83 -1.09
N ASP A 178 15.74 8.38 -0.64
CA ASP A 178 17.05 8.83 -1.13
C ASP A 178 17.87 7.61 -1.59
N GLY A 179 17.68 7.23 -2.85
CA GLY A 179 18.33 6.06 -3.44
C GLY A 179 17.98 4.74 -2.73
N VAL A 180 16.77 4.59 -2.21
CA VAL A 180 16.36 3.42 -1.41
C VAL A 180 16.28 2.18 -2.28
N PRO A 181 16.89 1.04 -1.87
CA PRO A 181 16.79 -0.22 -2.61
C PRO A 181 15.36 -0.68 -2.79
N ALA A 182 15.03 -1.20 -3.97
CA ALA A 182 13.69 -1.61 -4.33
C ALA A 182 13.68 -2.86 -5.22
N GLU A 183 12.56 -3.59 -5.17
CA GLU A 183 12.27 -4.72 -6.07
C GLU A 183 11.18 -4.30 -7.05
N LEU A 184 11.43 -4.46 -8.35
CA LEU A 184 10.40 -4.20 -9.37
C LEU A 184 9.28 -5.24 -9.28
N ILE A 185 8.04 -4.77 -9.31
CA ILE A 185 6.83 -5.58 -9.41
C ILE A 185 6.34 -5.58 -10.85
N GLY A 186 6.20 -6.78 -11.42
CA GLY A 186 5.82 -6.93 -12.83
C GLY A 186 6.90 -6.42 -13.78
N LYS A 187 6.48 -5.66 -14.79
CA LYS A 187 7.35 -5.07 -15.80
C LYS A 187 7.36 -3.56 -15.68
N ARG A 188 8.42 -2.93 -16.22
CA ARG A 188 8.50 -1.47 -16.37
C ARG A 188 7.27 -0.97 -17.13
N GLY A 189 6.70 0.16 -16.66
CA GLY A 189 5.52 0.77 -17.27
C GLY A 189 4.17 0.13 -16.90
N GLU A 190 4.14 -0.94 -16.12
CA GLU A 190 2.90 -1.60 -15.67
C GLU A 190 2.40 -1.11 -14.29
N GLY A 191 3.09 -0.14 -13.67
CA GLY A 191 2.81 0.29 -12.30
C GLY A 191 1.38 0.78 -12.08
N PHE A 192 0.80 1.47 -13.04
CA PHE A 192 -0.59 1.93 -12.96
C PHE A 192 -1.58 0.75 -12.85
N ALA A 193 -1.37 -0.32 -13.62
CA ALA A 193 -2.25 -1.49 -13.59
C ALA A 193 -2.14 -2.27 -12.26
N TYR A 194 -0.95 -2.39 -11.71
CA TYR A 194 -0.74 -2.99 -10.39
C TYR A 194 -1.35 -2.14 -9.28
N MET A 195 -1.18 -0.82 -9.34
CA MET A 195 -1.79 0.13 -8.40
C MET A 195 -3.31 0.01 -8.41
N LEU A 196 -3.95 -0.04 -9.59
CA LEU A 196 -5.41 -0.19 -9.70
C LEU A 196 -5.91 -1.48 -9.04
N THR A 197 -5.18 -2.58 -9.15
CA THR A 197 -5.54 -3.86 -8.52
C THR A 197 -5.65 -3.69 -7.00
N LEU A 198 -4.70 -3.01 -6.36
CA LEU A 198 -4.72 -2.75 -4.93
C LEU A 198 -5.80 -1.73 -4.57
N MET A 199 -5.89 -0.61 -5.31
CA MET A 199 -6.86 0.44 -5.05
C MET A 199 -8.31 -0.02 -5.16
N ASN A 200 -8.62 -0.90 -6.10
CA ASN A 200 -9.99 -1.43 -6.22
C ASN A 200 -10.40 -2.24 -4.98
N ASN A 201 -9.48 -3.00 -4.40
CA ASN A 201 -9.72 -3.70 -3.14
C ASN A 201 -9.86 -2.72 -1.97
N ALA A 202 -9.01 -1.70 -1.89
CA ALA A 202 -9.09 -0.66 -0.87
C ALA A 202 -10.44 0.10 -0.91
N ARG A 203 -10.96 0.41 -2.11
CA ARG A 203 -12.27 1.05 -2.29
C ARG A 203 -13.41 0.23 -1.69
N VAL A 204 -13.36 -1.09 -1.84
CA VAL A 204 -14.36 -1.98 -1.22
C VAL A 204 -14.26 -1.90 0.31
N GLY A 205 -13.05 -1.92 0.88
CA GLY A 205 -12.83 -1.74 2.31
C GLY A 205 -13.43 -0.43 2.84
N VAL A 206 -13.17 0.69 2.16
CA VAL A 206 -13.73 2.01 2.51
C VAL A 206 -15.26 2.04 2.40
N ALA A 207 -15.86 1.32 1.45
CA ALA A 207 -17.31 1.20 1.36
C ALA A 207 -17.90 0.49 2.61
N PHE A 208 -17.26 -0.58 3.08
CA PHE A 208 -17.65 -1.25 4.33
C PHE A 208 -17.42 -0.38 5.57
N GLU A 209 -16.40 0.47 5.59
CA GLU A 209 -16.22 1.49 6.61
C GLU A 209 -17.42 2.43 6.69
N GLY A 210 -17.84 2.97 5.53
CA GLY A 210 -19.01 3.84 5.43
C GLY A 210 -20.29 3.19 5.93
N ILE A 211 -20.50 1.88 5.62
CA ILE A 211 -21.63 1.11 6.13
C ILE A 211 -21.57 0.99 7.65
N GLY A 212 -20.41 0.66 8.22
CA GLY A 212 -20.20 0.55 9.66
C GLY A 212 -20.50 1.85 10.41
N LEU A 213 -20.03 2.98 9.89
CA LEU A 213 -20.31 4.32 10.46
C LEU A 213 -21.79 4.70 10.37
N ALA A 214 -22.44 4.43 9.22
CA ALA A 214 -23.85 4.70 9.04
C ALA A 214 -24.72 3.88 10.01
N GLU A 215 -24.38 2.63 10.24
CA GLU A 215 -25.04 1.76 11.21
C GLU A 215 -24.91 2.28 12.65
N CYS A 216 -23.71 2.75 13.05
CA CYS A 216 -23.48 3.36 14.35
C CYS A 216 -24.34 4.63 14.55
N ALA A 217 -24.41 5.49 13.54
CA ALA A 217 -25.20 6.71 13.58
C ALA A 217 -26.69 6.40 13.70
N LEU A 218 -27.18 5.41 12.96
CA LEU A 218 -28.58 4.97 12.99
C LEU A 218 -28.97 4.43 14.38
N ARG A 219 -28.12 3.58 14.97
CA ARG A 219 -28.34 3.01 16.30
C ARG A 219 -28.31 4.08 17.40
N ALA A 220 -27.36 5.02 17.34
CA ALA A 220 -27.28 6.13 18.27
C ALA A 220 -28.56 7.00 18.23
N ARG A 221 -29.10 7.26 17.04
CA ARG A 221 -30.37 7.97 16.87
C ARG A 221 -31.56 7.20 17.48
N ALA A 222 -31.64 5.88 17.22
CA ALA A 222 -32.72 5.05 17.77
C ALA A 222 -32.73 5.08 19.31
N ILE A 223 -31.58 5.01 19.96
CA ILE A 223 -31.45 5.13 21.41
C ILE A 223 -31.91 6.49 21.88
N ALA A 224 -31.49 7.60 21.25
CA ALA A 224 -31.84 8.95 21.61
C ALA A 224 -33.34 9.26 21.45
N THR A 225 -34.09 8.53 20.63
CA THR A 225 -35.54 8.72 20.43
C THR A 225 -36.37 7.85 21.34
N THR A 226 -35.80 6.93 22.08
CA THR A 226 -36.49 6.02 23.02
C THR A 226 -36.31 6.42 24.50
N CYS A 227 -35.48 7.41 24.78
CA CYS A 227 -35.28 8.06 26.08
C CYS A 227 -36.05 9.36 26.13
#